data_a1cae9edb61d1ba3fa16c34171f3754d
#
_entry.id   a1cae9edb61d1ba3fa16c34171f3754d
#
_cell.length_a   1.000
_cell.length_b   1.000
_cell.length_c   1.000
_cell.angle_alpha   90.00
_cell.angle_beta   90.00
_cell.angle_gamma   90.00
#
_symmetry.space_group_name_H-M   'P 1'
#
loop_
_entity.id
_entity.type
_entity.pdbx_description
1 polymer ?
#
loop_
_entity_poly.entity_id
_entity_poly.type
_entity_poly.pdbx_seq_one_letter_code
_entity_poly.pdbx_strand_id
1 'polypeptide(L)'
;MKICILTSTHGPSDGRIFQKEAKSLAKEHEVTIIAPSDMSGSRVVDGIHIVTVKRPDSTALHPITLLRLLQACLAQDADVYHCHEPDALFIGVLAKYLKGKQVIYDIHEHWPSEIPFDLRIRNGSLIQRALSAFVSSVEIALARRAESIFAVSESVAARFRERGLDPVILSNYSIADLDIPYNPDRNGRNLMFMAGNMQSFHGVGKCIEAVSRVRERYPDVSLTLVGNIREDLSERISEFGRNEFITSTGFLPYREMYEKLNEGAAGLLVFQPTYYNISIGLPNKLFDYMLLGLPVIASDLPEIRSVVGSADCGILVDPGSVSEITDAIIYFFDHPKEAQRMGANGRRAVLEKYNWSRMEADLLQAYRNLDSAPSPAA
;
A
#
# COMPACT_ATOMS: atom_id res chain seq x y z
N MET A 1 14.28 23.09 -5.13
CA MET A 1 12.96 23.35 -5.76
C MET A 1 11.87 23.46 -4.71
N LYS A 2 10.75 24.08 -5.05
CA LYS A 2 9.49 24.05 -4.29
C LYS A 2 8.60 22.96 -4.87
N ILE A 3 8.24 21.98 -4.06
CA ILE A 3 7.46 20.82 -4.47
C ILE A 3 6.09 20.88 -3.83
N CYS A 4 5.05 20.75 -4.63
CA CYS A 4 3.67 20.63 -4.17
C CYS A 4 3.16 19.20 -4.42
N ILE A 5 3.06 18.40 -3.38
CA ILE A 5 2.45 17.08 -3.42
C ILE A 5 0.94 17.24 -3.33
N LEU A 6 0.21 16.69 -4.30
CA LEU A 6 -1.23 16.83 -4.43
C LEU A 6 -1.91 15.46 -4.41
N THR A 7 -2.85 15.29 -3.51
CA THR A 7 -3.70 14.09 -3.43
C THR A 7 -5.17 14.49 -3.30
N SER A 8 -6.06 13.71 -3.89
CA SER A 8 -7.52 13.94 -3.86
C SER A 8 -8.25 12.98 -2.92
N THR A 9 -7.61 11.87 -2.54
CA THR A 9 -8.24 10.80 -1.74
C THR A 9 -7.51 10.54 -0.42
N HIS A 10 -6.18 10.64 -0.40
CA HIS A 10 -5.38 10.37 0.79
C HIS A 10 -5.38 11.52 1.79
N GLY A 11 -5.33 11.18 3.08
CA GLY A 11 -5.20 12.18 4.14
C GLY A 11 -3.80 12.79 4.25
N PRO A 12 -3.66 13.94 4.93
CA PRO A 12 -2.39 14.68 5.00
C PRO A 12 -1.28 13.97 5.79
N SER A 13 -1.59 12.87 6.49
CA SER A 13 -0.64 12.07 7.28
C SER A 13 -0.48 10.66 6.70
N ASP A 14 -0.80 10.47 5.42
CA ASP A 14 -0.67 9.18 4.73
C ASP A 14 0.74 8.59 4.88
N GLY A 15 0.83 7.27 5.03
CA GLY A 15 2.08 6.57 5.28
C GLY A 15 3.09 6.67 4.13
N ARG A 16 2.62 6.69 2.86
CA ARG A 16 3.48 6.87 1.70
C ARG A 16 3.78 8.34 1.45
N ILE A 17 2.74 9.14 1.35
CA ILE A 17 2.86 10.55 0.96
C ILE A 17 3.65 11.36 1.99
N PHE A 18 3.27 11.27 3.28
CA PHE A 18 3.91 12.07 4.32
C PHE A 18 5.16 11.41 4.89
N GLN A 19 5.06 10.14 5.37
CA GLN A 19 6.15 9.52 6.12
C GLN A 19 7.34 9.11 5.23
N LYS A 20 7.09 8.88 3.94
CA LYS A 20 8.10 8.42 3.00
C LYS A 20 8.48 9.53 2.02
N GLU A 21 7.62 9.87 1.08
CA GLU A 21 7.97 10.78 -0.02
C GLU A 21 8.24 12.20 0.44
N ALA A 22 7.31 12.82 1.18
CA ALA A 22 7.47 14.21 1.61
C ALA A 22 8.67 14.39 2.54
N LYS A 23 8.88 13.46 3.50
CA LYS A 23 10.06 13.50 4.39
C LYS A 23 11.37 13.28 3.62
N SER A 24 11.38 12.41 2.63
CA SER A 24 12.55 12.21 1.78
C SER A 24 12.87 13.45 0.96
N LEU A 25 11.86 14.04 0.32
CA LEU A 25 12.02 15.25 -0.49
C LEU A 25 12.38 16.48 0.35
N ALA A 26 11.86 16.57 1.58
CA ALA A 26 12.17 17.68 2.49
C ALA A 26 13.64 17.73 2.95
N LYS A 27 14.43 16.69 2.70
CA LYS A 27 15.88 16.70 2.93
C LYS A 27 16.63 17.65 1.98
N GLU A 28 16.11 17.85 0.78
CA GLU A 28 16.76 18.64 -0.29
C GLU A 28 15.88 19.77 -0.84
N HIS A 29 14.57 19.79 -0.53
CA HIS A 29 13.58 20.65 -1.17
C HIS A 29 12.59 21.25 -0.17
N GLU A 30 11.94 22.33 -0.56
CA GLU A 30 10.78 22.89 0.17
C GLU A 30 9.53 22.14 -0.26
N VAL A 31 8.86 21.48 0.69
CA VAL A 31 7.73 20.58 0.41
C VAL A 31 6.44 21.11 0.99
N THR A 32 5.41 21.20 0.17
CA THR A 32 4.02 21.45 0.56
C THR A 32 3.15 20.26 0.18
N ILE A 33 2.32 19.77 1.10
CA ILE A 33 1.29 18.76 0.81
C ILE A 33 -0.06 19.48 0.76
N ILE A 34 -0.84 19.23 -0.30
CA ILE A 34 -2.25 19.64 -0.38
C ILE A 34 -3.10 18.37 -0.38
N ALA A 35 -3.95 18.20 0.63
CA ALA A 35 -4.75 17.00 0.82
C ALA A 35 -6.14 17.30 1.35
N PRO A 36 -7.15 16.43 1.09
CA PRO A 36 -8.46 16.53 1.72
C PRO A 36 -8.39 16.15 3.20
N SER A 37 -9.25 16.79 4.00
CA SER A 37 -9.40 16.53 5.43
C SER A 37 -10.81 16.90 5.88
N ASP A 38 -11.13 16.60 7.13
CA ASP A 38 -12.42 16.99 7.73
C ASP A 38 -12.53 18.52 7.95
N MET A 39 -11.38 19.21 8.02
CA MET A 39 -11.30 20.67 8.15
C MET A 39 -10.28 21.26 7.20
N SER A 40 -10.56 22.48 6.69
CA SER A 40 -9.57 23.28 5.98
C SER A 40 -8.61 23.92 6.98
N GLY A 41 -7.33 24.00 6.63
CA GLY A 41 -6.32 24.61 7.47
C GLY A 41 -4.94 24.57 6.85
N SER A 42 -3.97 25.17 7.55
CA SER A 42 -2.56 25.13 7.19
C SER A 42 -1.73 24.97 8.44
N ARG A 43 -0.73 24.10 8.38
CA ARG A 43 0.23 23.83 9.48
C ARG A 43 1.56 23.37 8.93
N VAL A 44 2.60 23.43 9.76
CA VAL A 44 3.91 22.84 9.47
C VAL A 44 4.15 21.67 10.40
N VAL A 45 4.55 20.54 9.86
CA VAL A 45 4.90 19.32 10.60
C VAL A 45 6.21 18.79 10.03
N ASP A 46 7.22 18.58 10.87
CA ASP A 46 8.54 18.08 10.46
C ASP A 46 9.19 18.89 9.30
N GLY A 47 8.96 20.22 9.28
CA GLY A 47 9.43 21.11 8.22
C GLY A 47 8.62 21.07 6.92
N ILE A 48 7.61 20.22 6.83
CA ILE A 48 6.71 20.08 5.68
C ILE A 48 5.48 20.95 5.89
N HIS A 49 5.15 21.78 4.90
CA HIS A 49 3.97 22.61 4.91
C HIS A 49 2.75 21.78 4.47
N ILE A 50 1.72 21.71 5.30
CA ILE A 50 0.50 20.94 5.04
C ILE A 50 -0.68 21.89 4.89
N VAL A 51 -1.30 21.89 3.73
CA VAL A 51 -2.53 22.62 3.42
C VAL A 51 -3.67 21.61 3.29
N THR A 52 -4.70 21.75 4.11
CA THR A 52 -5.86 20.87 4.05
C THR A 52 -7.07 21.59 3.46
N VAL A 53 -7.84 20.88 2.64
CA VAL A 53 -9.12 21.34 2.13
C VAL A 53 -10.24 20.47 2.70
N LYS A 54 -11.32 21.11 3.17
CA LYS A 54 -12.45 20.36 3.71
C LYS A 54 -13.11 19.53 2.62
N ARG A 55 -13.19 18.21 2.81
CA ARG A 55 -13.99 17.31 1.96
C ARG A 55 -15.44 17.32 2.45
N PRO A 56 -16.43 17.24 1.55
CA PRO A 56 -17.81 16.97 1.90
C PRO A 56 -18.00 15.56 2.49
N ASP A 57 -19.05 15.38 3.28
CA ASP A 57 -19.35 14.07 3.89
C ASP A 57 -19.81 13.01 2.87
N SER A 58 -20.31 13.46 1.72
CA SER A 58 -20.76 12.57 0.63
C SER A 58 -19.73 12.47 -0.48
N THR A 59 -19.39 11.25 -0.90
CA THR A 59 -18.53 10.98 -2.06
C THR A 59 -19.10 11.51 -3.37
N ALA A 60 -20.42 11.63 -3.50
CA ALA A 60 -21.07 12.26 -4.66
C ALA A 60 -20.68 13.74 -4.84
N LEU A 61 -20.20 14.38 -3.77
CA LEU A 61 -19.73 15.78 -3.77
C LEU A 61 -18.21 15.88 -3.97
N HIS A 62 -17.53 14.81 -4.37
CA HIS A 62 -16.11 14.82 -4.68
C HIS A 62 -15.68 15.95 -5.65
N PRO A 63 -16.45 16.34 -6.66
CA PRO A 63 -16.11 17.50 -7.51
C PRO A 63 -15.90 18.81 -6.74
N ILE A 64 -16.54 18.99 -5.59
CA ILE A 64 -16.32 20.16 -4.72
C ILE A 64 -14.92 20.07 -4.09
N THR A 65 -14.49 18.87 -3.70
CA THR A 65 -13.12 18.63 -3.20
C THR A 65 -12.11 19.01 -4.28
N LEU A 66 -12.31 18.53 -5.52
CA LEU A 66 -11.41 18.84 -6.64
C LEU A 66 -11.32 20.35 -6.93
N LEU A 67 -12.44 21.07 -6.87
CA LEU A 67 -12.42 22.51 -7.05
C LEU A 67 -11.60 23.21 -5.94
N ARG A 68 -11.75 22.79 -4.69
CA ARG A 68 -10.99 23.33 -3.56
C ARG A 68 -9.50 22.98 -3.67
N LEU A 69 -9.17 21.76 -4.10
CA LEU A 69 -7.79 21.34 -4.37
C LEU A 69 -7.17 22.17 -5.49
N LEU A 70 -7.90 22.40 -6.59
CA LEU A 70 -7.45 23.24 -7.68
C LEU A 70 -7.17 24.69 -7.20
N GLN A 71 -8.07 25.28 -6.42
CA GLN A 71 -7.87 26.62 -5.85
C GLN A 71 -6.62 26.67 -4.96
N ALA A 72 -6.47 25.68 -4.06
CA ALA A 72 -5.31 25.58 -3.19
C ALA A 72 -4.00 25.35 -3.99
N CYS A 73 -4.03 24.47 -5.02
CA CYS A 73 -2.91 24.21 -5.92
C CYS A 73 -2.49 25.48 -6.68
N LEU A 74 -3.43 26.21 -7.26
CA LEU A 74 -3.13 27.43 -7.98
C LEU A 74 -2.65 28.57 -7.07
N ALA A 75 -2.93 28.53 -5.78
CA ALA A 75 -2.40 29.49 -4.81
C ALA A 75 -0.94 29.20 -4.42
N GLN A 76 -0.42 27.98 -4.67
CA GLN A 76 0.98 27.65 -4.38
C GLN A 76 1.92 28.14 -5.49
N ASP A 77 3.09 28.66 -5.07
CA ASP A 77 4.22 28.92 -5.96
C ASP A 77 5.17 27.70 -5.93
N ALA A 78 4.77 26.63 -6.63
CA ALA A 78 5.55 25.41 -6.74
C ALA A 78 6.29 25.33 -8.08
N ASP A 79 7.45 24.69 -8.10
CA ASP A 79 8.18 24.37 -9.33
C ASP A 79 7.72 23.06 -9.93
N VAL A 80 7.33 22.09 -9.06
CA VAL A 80 6.87 20.76 -9.42
C VAL A 80 5.57 20.45 -8.69
N TYR A 81 4.58 19.93 -9.41
CA TYR A 81 3.35 19.35 -8.87
C TYR A 81 3.46 17.81 -8.95
N HIS A 82 3.55 17.15 -7.78
CA HIS A 82 3.61 15.70 -7.65
C HIS A 82 2.20 15.17 -7.31
N CYS A 83 1.58 14.48 -8.25
CA CYS A 83 0.17 14.10 -8.21
C CYS A 83 0.01 12.58 -8.03
N HIS A 84 -0.88 12.15 -7.13
CA HIS A 84 -1.03 10.74 -6.78
C HIS A 84 -2.20 10.01 -7.45
N GLU A 85 -3.27 10.70 -7.79
CA GLU A 85 -4.45 10.12 -8.44
C GLU A 85 -4.69 10.77 -9.82
N PRO A 86 -5.48 10.16 -10.72
CA PRO A 86 -5.75 10.72 -12.05
C PRO A 86 -6.41 12.10 -12.03
N ASP A 87 -7.27 12.37 -11.05
CA ASP A 87 -7.94 13.65 -10.89
C ASP A 87 -7.00 14.71 -10.27
N ALA A 88 -6.12 14.32 -9.35
CA ALA A 88 -5.02 15.15 -8.89
C ALA A 88 -4.03 15.46 -10.04
N LEU A 89 -3.75 14.46 -10.89
CA LEU A 89 -2.93 14.66 -12.10
C LEU A 89 -3.58 15.65 -13.07
N PHE A 90 -4.91 15.58 -13.25
CA PHE A 90 -5.63 16.57 -14.07
C PHE A 90 -5.42 17.99 -13.55
N ILE A 91 -5.50 18.20 -12.23
CA ILE A 91 -5.22 19.50 -11.58
C ILE A 91 -3.77 19.92 -11.81
N GLY A 92 -2.81 19.01 -11.62
CA GLY A 92 -1.38 19.27 -11.86
C GLY A 92 -1.10 19.66 -13.30
N VAL A 93 -1.66 18.94 -14.27
CA VAL A 93 -1.54 19.26 -15.70
C VAL A 93 -2.15 20.62 -16.04
N LEU A 94 -3.28 20.96 -15.43
CA LEU A 94 -3.86 22.30 -15.59
C LEU A 94 -2.94 23.39 -15.02
N ALA A 95 -2.36 23.17 -13.82
CA ALA A 95 -1.38 24.08 -13.22
C ALA A 95 -0.12 24.22 -14.09
N LYS A 96 0.36 23.12 -14.70
CA LYS A 96 1.46 23.12 -15.67
C LYS A 96 1.21 24.10 -16.80
N TYR A 97 0.06 24.01 -17.47
CA TYR A 97 -0.27 24.91 -18.59
C TYR A 97 -0.54 26.37 -18.17
N LEU A 98 -1.08 26.59 -16.99
CA LEU A 98 -1.38 27.95 -16.50
C LEU A 98 -0.14 28.66 -15.95
N LYS A 99 0.83 27.93 -15.42
CA LYS A 99 1.99 28.50 -14.70
C LYS A 99 3.36 28.12 -15.30
N GLY A 100 3.42 27.30 -16.34
CA GLY A 100 4.68 26.84 -16.94
C GLY A 100 5.52 25.96 -16.00
N LYS A 101 4.85 25.12 -15.17
CA LYS A 101 5.51 24.30 -14.13
C LYS A 101 5.60 22.82 -14.56
N GLN A 102 6.37 22.03 -13.81
CA GLN A 102 6.55 20.60 -14.08
C GLN A 102 5.53 19.76 -13.31
N VAL A 103 5.22 18.56 -13.80
CA VAL A 103 4.29 17.60 -13.20
C VAL A 103 4.92 16.23 -13.10
N ILE A 104 4.77 15.60 -11.95
CA ILE A 104 5.06 14.18 -11.73
C ILE A 104 3.74 13.47 -11.47
N TYR A 105 3.62 12.25 -11.98
CA TYR A 105 2.50 11.38 -11.69
C TYR A 105 2.98 10.13 -10.94
N ASP A 106 2.49 9.89 -9.73
CA ASP A 106 2.75 8.70 -8.93
C ASP A 106 1.50 7.81 -8.87
N ILE A 107 1.63 6.60 -9.41
CA ILE A 107 0.53 5.67 -9.61
C ILE A 107 0.55 4.61 -8.52
N HIS A 108 -0.47 4.63 -7.67
CA HIS A 108 -0.59 3.68 -6.56
C HIS A 108 -1.43 2.45 -6.92
N GLU A 109 -2.37 2.59 -7.84
CA GLU A 109 -3.41 1.60 -8.12
C GLU A 109 -3.74 1.52 -9.61
N HIS A 110 -4.40 0.45 -10.01
CA HIS A 110 -4.95 0.32 -11.35
C HIS A 110 -6.31 1.01 -11.42
N TRP A 111 -6.33 2.32 -11.61
CA TRP A 111 -7.52 3.16 -11.63
C TRP A 111 -8.63 2.71 -12.57
N PRO A 112 -8.35 2.15 -13.78
CA PRO A 112 -9.39 1.59 -14.65
C PRO A 112 -10.20 0.46 -14.02
N SER A 113 -9.70 -0.24 -13.02
CA SER A 113 -10.47 -1.24 -12.28
C SER A 113 -11.00 -0.72 -10.94
N GLU A 114 -10.32 0.24 -10.32
CA GLU A 114 -10.72 0.80 -9.02
C GLU A 114 -11.97 1.65 -9.13
N ILE A 115 -12.01 2.60 -10.07
CA ILE A 115 -13.16 3.51 -10.23
C ILE A 115 -14.49 2.76 -10.48
N PRO A 116 -14.58 1.78 -11.40
CA PRO A 116 -15.80 0.99 -11.54
C PRO A 116 -16.17 0.16 -10.31
N PHE A 117 -15.16 -0.31 -9.55
CA PHE A 117 -15.38 -1.05 -8.31
C PHE A 117 -15.98 -0.14 -7.22
N ASP A 118 -15.44 1.04 -7.02
CA ASP A 118 -15.92 2.04 -6.07
C ASP A 118 -17.35 2.51 -6.40
N LEU A 119 -17.64 2.64 -7.68
CA LEU A 119 -18.99 2.97 -8.19
C LEU A 119 -19.95 1.76 -8.14
N ARG A 120 -19.52 0.61 -7.61
CA ARG A 120 -20.30 -0.64 -7.52
C ARG A 120 -20.90 -1.10 -8.85
N ILE A 121 -20.20 -0.83 -9.95
CA ILE A 121 -20.61 -1.29 -11.27
C ILE A 121 -20.36 -2.79 -11.36
N ARG A 122 -21.39 -3.54 -11.84
CA ARG A 122 -21.31 -5.00 -11.97
C ARG A 122 -20.10 -5.41 -12.80
N ASN A 123 -19.25 -6.23 -12.20
CA ASN A 123 -18.06 -6.76 -12.85
C ASN A 123 -18.42 -7.56 -14.14
N GLY A 124 -17.62 -7.38 -15.20
CA GLY A 124 -17.83 -8.01 -16.51
C GLY A 124 -18.93 -7.38 -17.37
N SER A 125 -19.65 -6.35 -16.88
CA SER A 125 -20.67 -5.64 -17.65
C SER A 125 -20.06 -4.78 -18.78
N LEU A 126 -20.84 -4.50 -19.82
CA LEU A 126 -20.42 -3.58 -20.89
C LEU A 126 -20.13 -2.17 -20.35
N ILE A 127 -20.91 -1.72 -19.37
CA ILE A 127 -20.71 -0.41 -18.71
C ILE A 127 -19.35 -0.39 -17.99
N GLN A 128 -19.02 -1.43 -17.25
CA GLN A 128 -17.73 -1.54 -16.57
C GLN A 128 -16.58 -1.50 -17.57
N ARG A 129 -16.66 -2.27 -18.66
CA ARG A 129 -15.62 -2.29 -19.71
C ARG A 129 -15.45 -0.93 -20.39
N ALA A 130 -16.56 -0.27 -20.73
CA ALA A 130 -16.55 1.04 -21.36
C ALA A 130 -15.93 2.10 -20.43
N LEU A 131 -16.32 2.12 -19.13
CA LEU A 131 -15.77 3.04 -18.15
C LEU A 131 -14.28 2.77 -17.90
N SER A 132 -13.88 1.51 -17.75
CA SER A 132 -12.45 1.15 -17.59
C SER A 132 -11.61 1.61 -18.79
N ALA A 133 -12.11 1.42 -20.00
CA ALA A 133 -11.42 1.86 -21.21
C ALA A 133 -11.32 3.40 -21.28
N PHE A 134 -12.37 4.10 -20.90
CA PHE A 134 -12.40 5.57 -20.82
C PHE A 134 -11.39 6.08 -19.78
N VAL A 135 -11.45 5.57 -18.55
CA VAL A 135 -10.51 5.94 -17.46
C VAL A 135 -9.07 5.69 -17.90
N SER A 136 -8.78 4.50 -18.47
CA SER A 136 -7.45 4.17 -18.98
C SER A 136 -6.97 5.16 -20.05
N SER A 137 -7.85 5.52 -20.98
CA SER A 137 -7.49 6.45 -22.07
C SER A 137 -7.20 7.86 -21.55
N VAL A 138 -8.02 8.35 -20.64
CA VAL A 138 -7.85 9.69 -20.03
C VAL A 138 -6.56 9.71 -19.18
N GLU A 139 -6.36 8.70 -18.34
CA GLU A 139 -5.19 8.61 -17.48
C GLU A 139 -3.89 8.57 -18.28
N ILE A 140 -3.81 7.73 -19.34
CA ILE A 140 -2.64 7.68 -20.22
C ILE A 140 -2.42 9.01 -20.94
N ALA A 141 -3.48 9.68 -21.40
CA ALA A 141 -3.38 10.98 -22.05
C ALA A 141 -2.84 12.07 -21.12
N LEU A 142 -3.24 12.05 -19.86
CA LEU A 142 -2.73 12.95 -18.83
C LEU A 142 -1.29 12.60 -18.43
N ALA A 143 -0.99 11.30 -18.22
CA ALA A 143 0.34 10.82 -17.85
C ALA A 143 1.41 11.21 -18.89
N ARG A 144 1.06 11.26 -20.19
CA ARG A 144 1.95 11.77 -21.25
C ARG A 144 2.34 13.24 -21.10
N ARG A 145 1.71 13.97 -20.21
CA ARG A 145 2.01 15.37 -19.92
C ARG A 145 2.93 15.55 -18.71
N ALA A 146 3.14 14.47 -17.96
CA ALA A 146 4.07 14.45 -16.84
C ALA A 146 5.52 14.33 -17.34
N GLU A 147 6.45 14.99 -16.66
CA GLU A 147 7.88 14.90 -16.90
C GLU A 147 8.44 13.57 -16.37
N SER A 148 7.86 13.03 -15.31
CA SER A 148 8.19 11.72 -14.76
C SER A 148 6.95 11.01 -14.27
N ILE A 149 6.99 9.68 -14.33
CA ILE A 149 5.92 8.80 -13.86
C ILE A 149 6.53 7.81 -12.89
N PHE A 150 5.92 7.66 -11.73
CA PHE A 150 6.24 6.60 -10.77
C PHE A 150 5.13 5.57 -10.73
N ALA A 151 5.46 4.33 -10.43
CA ALA A 151 4.49 3.26 -10.22
C ALA A 151 4.92 2.36 -9.06
N VAL A 152 3.97 1.94 -8.24
CA VAL A 152 4.24 1.14 -7.03
C VAL A 152 4.74 -0.27 -7.33
N SER A 153 4.47 -0.80 -8.54
CA SER A 153 4.87 -2.17 -8.93
C SER A 153 5.00 -2.30 -10.44
N GLU A 154 5.65 -3.40 -10.87
CA GLU A 154 5.77 -3.76 -12.28
C GLU A 154 4.40 -4.01 -12.93
N SER A 155 3.48 -4.65 -12.21
CA SER A 155 2.12 -4.91 -12.70
C SER A 155 1.34 -3.61 -12.96
N VAL A 156 1.52 -2.58 -12.11
CA VAL A 156 0.91 -1.26 -12.33
C VAL A 156 1.57 -0.53 -13.49
N ALA A 157 2.90 -0.61 -13.63
CA ALA A 157 3.66 0.03 -14.69
C ALA A 157 3.39 -0.56 -16.09
N ALA A 158 3.10 -1.86 -16.17
CA ALA A 158 3.03 -2.61 -17.43
C ALA A 158 2.15 -1.95 -18.50
N ARG A 159 0.94 -1.51 -18.14
CA ARG A 159 0.01 -0.87 -19.08
C ARG A 159 0.48 0.49 -19.62
N PHE A 160 1.35 1.19 -18.87
CA PHE A 160 1.98 2.43 -19.32
C PHE A 160 3.10 2.13 -20.30
N ARG A 161 3.91 1.08 -20.02
CA ARG A 161 4.96 0.63 -20.93
C ARG A 161 4.40 0.14 -22.28
N GLU A 162 3.27 -0.57 -22.27
CA GLU A 162 2.54 -0.95 -23.49
C GLU A 162 2.10 0.26 -24.33
N ARG A 163 2.05 1.44 -23.76
CA ARG A 163 1.66 2.69 -24.42
C ARG A 163 2.86 3.63 -24.67
N GLY A 164 4.10 3.10 -24.52
CA GLY A 164 5.34 3.83 -24.77
C GLY A 164 5.73 4.85 -23.71
N LEU A 165 5.22 4.70 -22.48
CA LEU A 165 5.65 5.43 -21.29
C LEU A 165 6.53 4.50 -20.44
N ASP A 166 7.49 5.07 -19.72
CA ASP A 166 8.43 4.28 -18.90
C ASP A 166 8.41 4.75 -17.43
N PRO A 167 7.46 4.25 -16.63
CA PRO A 167 7.40 4.57 -15.20
C PRO A 167 8.62 4.03 -14.46
N VAL A 168 9.17 4.84 -13.56
CA VAL A 168 10.12 4.40 -12.55
C VAL A 168 9.37 3.63 -11.45
N ILE A 169 9.87 2.47 -11.07
CA ILE A 169 9.26 1.70 -9.99
C ILE A 169 9.65 2.31 -8.65
N LEU A 170 8.65 2.82 -7.95
CA LEU A 170 8.78 3.39 -6.61
C LEU A 170 7.85 2.63 -5.65
N SER A 171 8.29 1.45 -5.24
CA SER A 171 7.49 0.55 -4.40
C SER A 171 7.28 1.11 -2.99
N ASN A 172 6.11 0.83 -2.41
CA ASN A 172 5.76 1.30 -1.07
C ASN A 172 6.36 0.41 0.05
N TYR A 173 7.66 0.13 -0.03
CA TYR A 173 8.37 -0.71 0.95
C TYR A 173 8.36 -0.08 2.34
N SER A 174 8.54 -0.92 3.38
CA SER A 174 8.63 -0.48 4.78
C SER A 174 9.91 0.32 5.02
N ILE A 175 9.87 1.22 6.01
CA ILE A 175 11.07 1.93 6.48
C ILE A 175 11.85 0.94 7.35
N ALA A 176 13.05 0.57 6.91
CA ALA A 176 13.85 -0.49 7.54
C ALA A 176 14.81 -0.02 8.65
N ASP A 177 14.93 1.27 8.83
CA ASP A 177 15.80 1.93 9.82
C ASP A 177 15.13 2.15 11.20
N LEU A 178 13.99 1.48 11.43
CA LEU A 178 13.31 1.48 12.71
C LEU A 178 14.05 0.58 13.71
N ASP A 179 14.26 1.07 14.92
CA ASP A 179 14.72 0.28 16.07
C ASP A 179 13.60 -0.65 16.58
N ILE A 180 13.35 -1.71 15.80
CA ILE A 180 12.31 -2.70 16.07
C ILE A 180 12.97 -3.94 16.66
N PRO A 181 12.46 -4.45 17.80
CA PRO A 181 12.94 -5.70 18.38
C PRO A 181 12.85 -6.85 17.38
N TYR A 182 13.96 -7.55 17.19
CA TYR A 182 14.00 -8.76 16.38
C TYR A 182 14.15 -10.00 17.27
N ASN A 183 13.23 -10.95 17.11
CA ASN A 183 13.30 -12.23 17.79
C ASN A 183 13.68 -13.33 16.79
N PRO A 184 14.92 -13.84 16.78
CA PRO A 184 15.34 -14.93 15.91
C PRO A 184 14.79 -16.30 16.37
N ASP A 185 14.52 -16.46 17.67
CA ASP A 185 14.14 -17.74 18.29
C ASP A 185 12.63 -17.84 18.48
N ARG A 186 11.90 -18.03 17.38
CA ARG A 186 10.44 -18.12 17.36
C ARG A 186 9.97 -19.55 17.61
N ASN A 187 9.77 -19.91 18.87
CA ASN A 187 9.35 -21.25 19.28
C ASN A 187 7.85 -21.34 19.63
N GLY A 188 7.11 -20.25 19.50
CA GLY A 188 5.66 -20.21 19.77
C GLY A 188 4.81 -20.74 18.62
N ARG A 189 3.50 -20.81 18.86
CA ARG A 189 2.49 -21.17 17.86
C ARG A 189 1.41 -20.09 17.73
N ASN A 190 1.78 -18.84 17.97
CA ASN A 190 0.88 -17.69 17.75
C ASN A 190 1.05 -17.17 16.32
N LEU A 191 0.02 -17.29 15.50
CA LEU A 191 -0.01 -16.77 14.13
C LEU A 191 -0.48 -15.33 14.11
N MET A 192 0.12 -14.51 13.26
CA MET A 192 -0.21 -13.10 13.14
C MET A 192 -0.96 -12.81 11.84
N PHE A 193 -2.11 -12.16 11.97
CA PHE A 193 -2.87 -11.62 10.86
C PHE A 193 -3.06 -10.12 11.04
N MET A 194 -2.56 -9.31 10.11
CA MET A 194 -2.60 -7.85 10.22
C MET A 194 -3.38 -7.21 9.08
N ALA A 195 -4.28 -6.28 9.43
CA ALA A 195 -4.86 -5.31 8.49
C ALA A 195 -5.37 -4.09 9.25
N GLY A 196 -5.10 -2.88 8.79
CA GLY A 196 -5.57 -1.64 9.44
C GLY A 196 -7.08 -1.63 9.63
N ASN A 197 -7.84 -1.94 8.56
CA ASN A 197 -9.27 -2.24 8.59
C ASN A 197 -9.49 -3.58 7.89
N MET A 198 -9.82 -4.62 8.63
CA MET A 198 -10.02 -5.97 8.09
C MET A 198 -11.29 -6.02 7.26
N GLN A 199 -11.17 -6.50 6.04
CA GLN A 199 -12.26 -6.72 5.10
C GLN A 199 -12.22 -8.18 4.60
N SER A 200 -13.31 -8.64 3.98
CA SER A 200 -13.44 -10.03 3.51
C SER A 200 -12.33 -10.45 2.54
N PHE A 201 -11.89 -9.54 1.67
CA PHE A 201 -10.82 -9.82 0.70
C PHE A 201 -9.44 -10.03 1.35
N HIS A 202 -9.22 -9.66 2.60
CA HIS A 202 -7.99 -10.00 3.33
C HIS A 202 -7.90 -11.48 3.69
N GLY A 203 -9.01 -12.24 3.59
CA GLY A 203 -9.01 -13.70 3.79
C GLY A 203 -9.00 -14.15 5.24
N VAL A 204 -9.31 -13.27 6.19
CA VAL A 204 -9.29 -13.60 7.62
C VAL A 204 -10.14 -14.80 7.99
N GLY A 205 -11.33 -14.96 7.36
CA GLY A 205 -12.20 -16.12 7.59
C GLY A 205 -11.55 -17.45 7.19
N LYS A 206 -10.81 -17.46 6.07
CA LYS A 206 -10.04 -18.64 5.64
C LYS A 206 -8.90 -18.97 6.61
N CYS A 207 -8.23 -17.94 7.13
CA CYS A 207 -7.18 -18.12 8.13
C CYS A 207 -7.75 -18.71 9.43
N ILE A 208 -8.90 -18.21 9.91
CA ILE A 208 -9.56 -18.73 11.12
C ILE A 208 -9.94 -20.20 10.94
N GLU A 209 -10.55 -20.56 9.79
CA GLU A 209 -10.92 -21.94 9.49
C GLU A 209 -9.68 -22.84 9.44
N ALA A 210 -8.61 -22.41 8.80
CA ALA A 210 -7.35 -23.16 8.73
C ALA A 210 -6.75 -23.37 10.13
N VAL A 211 -6.68 -22.32 10.95
CA VAL A 211 -6.18 -22.42 12.33
C VAL A 211 -7.05 -23.36 13.18
N SER A 212 -8.38 -23.32 13.00
CA SER A 212 -9.28 -24.26 13.68
C SER A 212 -8.95 -25.72 13.35
N ARG A 213 -8.63 -26.04 12.08
CA ARG A 213 -8.20 -27.39 11.66
C ARG A 213 -6.82 -27.75 12.22
N VAL A 214 -5.88 -26.81 12.25
CA VAL A 214 -4.54 -27.01 12.83
C VAL A 214 -4.62 -27.40 14.30
N ARG A 215 -5.60 -26.86 15.04
CA ARG A 215 -5.82 -27.17 16.48
C ARG A 215 -6.16 -28.62 16.77
N GLU A 216 -6.64 -29.38 15.80
CA GLU A 216 -6.82 -30.83 15.95
C GLU A 216 -5.49 -31.53 16.24
N ARG A 217 -4.38 -31.04 15.66
CA ARG A 217 -3.03 -31.57 15.86
C ARG A 217 -2.22 -30.76 16.88
N TYR A 218 -2.40 -29.46 16.92
CA TYR A 218 -1.69 -28.49 17.79
C TYR A 218 -2.69 -27.68 18.62
N PRO A 219 -3.22 -28.22 19.75
CA PRO A 219 -4.28 -27.56 20.53
C PRO A 219 -3.91 -26.18 21.09
N ASP A 220 -2.62 -25.89 21.23
CA ASP A 220 -2.04 -24.66 21.75
C ASP A 220 -1.83 -23.56 20.69
N VAL A 221 -2.20 -23.81 19.43
CA VAL A 221 -2.09 -22.78 18.38
C VAL A 221 -3.10 -21.66 18.63
N SER A 222 -2.65 -20.42 18.43
CA SER A 222 -3.46 -19.21 18.54
C SER A 222 -3.31 -18.31 17.33
N LEU A 223 -4.30 -17.40 17.14
CA LEU A 223 -4.32 -16.40 16.07
C LEU A 223 -4.55 -15.02 16.67
N THR A 224 -3.60 -14.13 16.45
CA THR A 224 -3.74 -12.72 16.81
C THR A 224 -4.12 -11.88 15.59
N LEU A 225 -5.26 -11.20 15.67
CA LEU A 225 -5.75 -10.26 14.68
C LEU A 225 -5.34 -8.84 15.08
N VAL A 226 -4.44 -8.24 14.30
CA VAL A 226 -3.91 -6.89 14.56
C VAL A 226 -4.57 -5.88 13.64
N GLY A 227 -5.35 -4.97 14.20
CA GLY A 227 -6.12 -3.94 13.49
C GLY A 227 -7.63 -4.01 13.73
N ASN A 228 -8.35 -3.06 13.14
CA ASN A 228 -9.80 -2.98 13.30
C ASN A 228 -10.52 -4.06 12.49
N ILE A 229 -11.48 -4.71 13.13
CA ILE A 229 -12.39 -5.65 12.47
C ILE A 229 -13.66 -4.89 12.11
N ARG A 230 -14.05 -4.90 10.84
CA ARG A 230 -15.33 -4.30 10.40
C ARG A 230 -16.52 -5.11 10.93
N GLU A 231 -17.65 -4.43 11.12
CA GLU A 231 -18.88 -5.04 11.66
C GLU A 231 -19.33 -6.28 10.88
N ASP A 232 -19.30 -6.19 9.54
CA ASP A 232 -19.67 -7.29 8.64
C ASP A 232 -18.81 -8.56 8.80
N LEU A 233 -17.60 -8.40 9.32
CA LEU A 233 -16.69 -9.51 9.65
C LEU A 233 -16.81 -9.95 11.10
N SER A 234 -17.13 -9.06 12.03
CA SER A 234 -17.19 -9.39 13.45
C SER A 234 -18.29 -10.41 13.75
N GLU A 235 -19.45 -10.31 13.07
CA GLU A 235 -20.51 -11.30 13.14
C GLU A 235 -20.03 -12.67 12.65
N ARG A 236 -19.38 -12.72 11.49
CA ARG A 236 -18.85 -13.97 10.92
C ARG A 236 -17.73 -14.57 11.77
N ILE A 237 -16.86 -13.73 12.35
CA ILE A 237 -15.81 -14.21 13.27
C ILE A 237 -16.44 -14.79 14.55
N SER A 238 -17.53 -14.19 15.04
CA SER A 238 -18.27 -14.71 16.19
C SER A 238 -19.00 -16.02 15.90
N GLU A 239 -19.43 -16.27 14.64
CA GLU A 239 -20.01 -17.53 14.18
C GLU A 239 -19.01 -18.71 14.22
N PHE A 240 -17.72 -18.46 13.99
CA PHE A 240 -16.66 -19.47 14.16
C PHE A 240 -16.44 -19.88 15.62
N GLY A 241 -17.29 -19.39 16.49
CA GLY A 241 -17.40 -19.80 17.87
C GLY A 241 -16.66 -18.89 18.82
N ARG A 242 -17.04 -18.98 20.07
CA ARG A 242 -16.38 -18.42 21.25
C ARG A 242 -14.98 -19.02 21.38
N ASN A 243 -14.13 -18.72 20.37
CA ASN A 243 -12.84 -19.39 20.16
C ASN A 243 -11.80 -18.70 21.03
N GLU A 244 -11.51 -19.30 22.16
CA GLU A 244 -10.44 -18.91 23.10
C GLU A 244 -9.06 -18.78 22.44
N PHE A 245 -8.91 -19.23 21.17
CA PHE A 245 -7.65 -19.17 20.43
C PHE A 245 -7.50 -17.91 19.54
N ILE A 246 -8.51 -17.05 19.42
CA ILE A 246 -8.46 -15.82 18.65
C ILE A 246 -8.36 -14.62 19.58
N THR A 247 -7.34 -13.81 19.40
CA THR A 247 -7.18 -12.52 20.09
C THR A 247 -7.27 -11.39 19.09
N SER A 248 -8.04 -10.35 19.38
CA SER A 248 -8.07 -9.12 18.57
C SER A 248 -7.51 -7.95 19.38
N THR A 249 -6.61 -7.18 18.77
CA THR A 249 -6.00 -6.03 19.43
C THR A 249 -6.74 -4.71 19.15
N GLY A 250 -7.58 -4.67 18.11
CA GLY A 250 -8.00 -3.40 17.54
C GLY A 250 -6.84 -2.66 16.86
N PHE A 251 -7.04 -1.37 16.60
CA PHE A 251 -5.99 -0.51 16.04
C PHE A 251 -4.89 -0.30 17.09
N LEU A 252 -3.64 -0.49 16.68
CA LEU A 252 -2.46 -0.20 17.48
C LEU A 252 -1.64 0.91 16.82
N PRO A 253 -1.02 1.82 17.60
CA PRO A 253 0.03 2.71 17.13
C PRO A 253 1.17 1.91 16.49
N TYR A 254 1.88 2.53 15.57
CA TYR A 254 2.87 1.86 14.71
C TYR A 254 3.90 1.02 15.50
N ARG A 255 4.49 1.58 16.56
CA ARG A 255 5.48 0.87 17.38
C ARG A 255 4.87 -0.32 18.12
N GLU A 256 3.72 -0.12 18.76
CA GLU A 256 3.00 -1.19 19.50
C GLU A 256 2.56 -2.32 18.56
N MET A 257 2.18 -1.98 17.31
CA MET A 257 1.87 -2.95 16.28
C MET A 257 3.07 -3.87 15.97
N TYR A 258 4.27 -3.31 15.81
CA TYR A 258 5.46 -4.11 15.58
C TYR A 258 5.85 -4.95 16.80
N GLU A 259 5.76 -4.40 18.01
CA GLU A 259 6.00 -5.15 19.25
C GLU A 259 5.06 -6.34 19.32
N LYS A 260 3.77 -6.14 19.00
CA LYS A 260 2.77 -7.21 19.00
C LYS A 260 3.03 -8.26 17.91
N LEU A 261 3.33 -7.83 16.70
CA LEU A 261 3.65 -8.75 15.59
C LEU A 261 4.90 -9.58 15.89
N ASN A 262 5.87 -9.03 16.62
CA ASN A 262 7.12 -9.72 16.96
C ASN A 262 6.92 -10.92 17.91
N GLU A 263 5.76 -11.03 18.58
CA GLU A 263 5.38 -12.20 19.38
C GLU A 263 4.99 -13.41 18.51
N GLY A 264 4.81 -13.23 17.19
CA GLY A 264 4.31 -14.24 16.29
C GLY A 264 5.31 -15.29 15.87
N ALA A 265 4.82 -16.47 15.52
CA ALA A 265 5.58 -17.56 14.90
C ALA A 265 5.62 -17.42 13.37
N ALA A 266 4.54 -16.96 12.76
CA ALA A 266 4.42 -16.70 11.31
C ALA A 266 3.39 -15.61 11.02
N GLY A 267 3.53 -14.93 9.88
CA GLY A 267 2.57 -13.96 9.35
C GLY A 267 1.66 -14.59 8.29
N LEU A 268 0.36 -14.33 8.38
CA LEU A 268 -0.64 -14.78 7.41
C LEU A 268 -1.03 -13.63 6.48
N LEU A 269 -0.84 -13.81 5.18
CA LEU A 269 -1.11 -12.84 4.13
C LEU A 269 -1.97 -13.45 3.02
N VAL A 270 -3.22 -13.80 3.33
CA VAL A 270 -4.08 -14.64 2.48
C VAL A 270 -5.11 -13.79 1.74
N PHE A 271 -4.65 -12.86 0.89
CA PHE A 271 -5.51 -12.00 0.08
C PHE A 271 -6.33 -12.79 -0.93
N GLN A 272 -7.65 -12.54 -0.96
CA GLN A 272 -8.58 -13.12 -1.92
C GLN A 272 -8.62 -12.25 -3.19
N PRO A 273 -8.37 -12.78 -4.39
CA PRO A 273 -8.35 -11.99 -5.63
C PRO A 273 -9.77 -11.62 -6.09
N THR A 274 -10.48 -10.85 -5.29
CA THR A 274 -11.89 -10.47 -5.52
C THR A 274 -12.04 -9.43 -6.63
N TYR A 275 -11.03 -8.63 -6.88
CA TYR A 275 -10.95 -7.70 -8.00
C TYR A 275 -9.49 -7.43 -8.40
N TYR A 276 -9.30 -6.76 -9.54
CA TYR A 276 -8.00 -6.71 -10.22
C TYR A 276 -6.88 -6.10 -9.36
N ASN A 277 -7.12 -4.99 -8.66
CA ASN A 277 -6.08 -4.36 -7.80
C ASN A 277 -5.57 -5.29 -6.70
N ILE A 278 -6.44 -6.11 -6.11
CA ILE A 278 -5.99 -7.12 -5.14
C ILE A 278 -5.12 -8.18 -5.80
N SER A 279 -5.46 -8.56 -7.04
CA SER A 279 -4.72 -9.59 -7.78
C SER A 279 -3.29 -9.16 -8.14
N ILE A 280 -3.07 -7.86 -8.37
CA ILE A 280 -1.76 -7.28 -8.74
C ILE A 280 -1.12 -6.48 -7.60
N GLY A 281 -1.77 -6.42 -6.44
CA GLY A 281 -1.32 -5.63 -5.31
C GLY A 281 -0.07 -6.21 -4.63
N LEU A 282 0.80 -5.33 -4.17
CA LEU A 282 1.94 -5.66 -3.32
C LEU A 282 1.72 -5.03 -1.94
N PRO A 283 1.15 -5.77 -0.99
CA PRO A 283 0.75 -5.21 0.30
C PRO A 283 1.95 -4.93 1.21
N ASN A 284 1.98 -3.75 1.84
CA ASN A 284 3.04 -3.32 2.75
C ASN A 284 3.28 -4.29 3.90
N LYS A 285 2.21 -4.93 4.41
CA LYS A 285 2.27 -5.89 5.51
C LYS A 285 3.17 -7.11 5.23
N LEU A 286 3.41 -7.45 3.96
CA LEU A 286 4.40 -8.46 3.59
C LEU A 286 5.79 -8.05 4.10
N PHE A 287 6.17 -6.80 3.84
CA PHE A 287 7.47 -6.27 4.24
C PHE A 287 7.57 -6.05 5.75
N ASP A 288 6.45 -5.74 6.41
CA ASP A 288 6.39 -5.64 7.88
C ASP A 288 6.65 -7.01 8.53
N TYR A 289 6.03 -8.09 8.04
CA TYR A 289 6.33 -9.45 8.49
C TYR A 289 7.79 -9.84 8.20
N MET A 290 8.27 -9.58 6.99
CA MET A 290 9.65 -9.87 6.60
C MET A 290 10.66 -9.08 7.47
N LEU A 291 10.41 -7.80 7.77
CA LEU A 291 11.26 -6.96 8.62
C LEU A 291 11.41 -7.54 10.03
N LEU A 292 10.34 -8.09 10.59
CA LEU A 292 10.35 -8.78 11.87
C LEU A 292 10.97 -10.18 11.81
N GLY A 293 11.31 -10.69 10.63
CA GLY A 293 11.80 -12.06 10.44
C GLY A 293 10.71 -13.10 10.67
N LEU A 294 9.43 -12.74 10.47
CA LEU A 294 8.35 -13.72 10.43
C LEU A 294 8.36 -14.43 9.08
N PRO A 295 8.41 -15.77 9.06
CA PRO A 295 8.11 -16.52 7.84
C PRO A 295 6.66 -16.25 7.45
N VAL A 296 6.37 -16.15 6.14
CA VAL A 296 5.04 -15.80 5.68
C VAL A 296 4.32 -16.96 5.03
N ILE A 297 3.02 -17.09 5.27
CA ILE A 297 2.10 -17.88 4.47
C ILE A 297 1.29 -16.90 3.66
N ALA A 298 1.50 -16.88 2.34
CA ALA A 298 1.01 -15.80 1.49
C ALA A 298 0.28 -16.33 0.27
N SER A 299 -0.68 -15.55 -0.22
CA SER A 299 -1.39 -15.83 -1.46
C SER A 299 -0.45 -15.93 -2.65
N ASP A 300 -0.64 -16.92 -3.48
CA ASP A 300 0.09 -17.10 -4.73
C ASP A 300 -0.41 -16.14 -5.81
N LEU A 301 -0.18 -14.83 -5.59
CA LEU A 301 -0.49 -13.74 -6.50
C LEU A 301 0.79 -13.17 -7.12
N PRO A 302 0.77 -12.63 -8.35
CA PRO A 302 1.99 -12.32 -9.12
C PRO A 302 3.05 -11.52 -8.38
N GLU A 303 2.70 -10.37 -7.78
CA GLU A 303 3.65 -9.51 -7.07
C GLU A 303 4.12 -10.14 -5.76
N ILE A 304 3.22 -10.79 -5.01
CA ILE A 304 3.55 -11.52 -3.77
C ILE A 304 4.48 -12.68 -4.08
N ARG A 305 4.17 -13.48 -5.12
CA ARG A 305 5.01 -14.60 -5.58
C ARG A 305 6.41 -14.15 -5.93
N SER A 306 6.54 -13.02 -6.64
CA SER A 306 7.84 -12.46 -7.02
C SER A 306 8.70 -12.16 -5.79
N VAL A 307 8.14 -11.55 -4.76
CA VAL A 307 8.87 -11.19 -3.54
C VAL A 307 9.16 -12.43 -2.69
N VAL A 308 8.14 -13.24 -2.37
CA VAL A 308 8.27 -14.40 -1.48
C VAL A 308 9.20 -15.44 -2.09
N GLY A 309 9.06 -15.71 -3.40
CA GLY A 309 9.92 -16.66 -4.12
C GLY A 309 11.37 -16.16 -4.25
N SER A 310 11.58 -14.88 -4.58
CA SER A 310 12.95 -14.33 -4.70
C SER A 310 13.67 -14.26 -3.36
N ALA A 311 12.96 -13.98 -2.28
CA ALA A 311 13.52 -13.90 -0.93
C ALA A 311 13.59 -15.26 -0.23
N ASP A 312 12.89 -16.27 -0.72
CA ASP A 312 12.74 -17.57 -0.07
C ASP A 312 12.33 -17.40 1.41
N CYS A 313 11.26 -16.62 1.63
CA CYS A 313 10.88 -16.15 2.95
C CYS A 313 9.53 -16.70 3.45
N GLY A 314 8.93 -17.67 2.73
CA GLY A 314 7.64 -18.22 3.11
C GLY A 314 7.09 -19.25 2.14
N ILE A 315 5.84 -19.62 2.37
CA ILE A 315 5.08 -20.58 1.57
C ILE A 315 3.96 -19.85 0.83
N LEU A 316 3.87 -20.11 -0.47
CA LEU A 316 2.78 -19.60 -1.32
C LEU A 316 1.63 -20.62 -1.33
N VAL A 317 0.40 -20.13 -1.19
CA VAL A 317 -0.81 -20.95 -1.13
C VAL A 317 -1.89 -20.37 -2.05
N ASP A 318 -2.77 -21.24 -2.55
CA ASP A 318 -4.05 -20.78 -3.12
C ASP A 318 -4.88 -20.14 -2.00
N PRO A 319 -5.18 -18.83 -2.07
CA PRO A 319 -5.94 -18.14 -1.04
C PRO A 319 -7.37 -18.67 -0.87
N GLY A 320 -7.92 -19.38 -1.85
CA GLY A 320 -9.21 -20.08 -1.78
C GLY A 320 -9.15 -21.40 -1.00
N SER A 321 -7.96 -22.00 -0.87
CA SER A 321 -7.76 -23.35 -0.32
C SER A 321 -7.44 -23.31 1.17
N VAL A 322 -8.43 -23.58 2.01
CA VAL A 322 -8.22 -23.73 3.46
C VAL A 322 -7.25 -24.87 3.77
N SER A 323 -7.26 -25.95 2.95
CA SER A 323 -6.36 -27.08 3.12
C SER A 323 -4.89 -26.66 2.96
N GLU A 324 -4.56 -25.93 1.87
CA GLU A 324 -3.18 -25.48 1.63
C GLU A 324 -2.69 -24.54 2.75
N ILE A 325 -3.56 -23.63 3.23
CA ILE A 325 -3.23 -22.77 4.38
C ILE A 325 -2.94 -23.63 5.62
N THR A 326 -3.80 -24.62 5.90
CA THR A 326 -3.63 -25.57 7.02
C THR A 326 -2.31 -26.32 6.91
N ASP A 327 -2.03 -26.88 5.74
CA ASP A 327 -0.81 -27.68 5.50
C ASP A 327 0.45 -26.81 5.62
N ALA A 328 0.42 -25.57 5.16
CA ALA A 328 1.52 -24.62 5.30
C ALA A 328 1.79 -24.25 6.77
N ILE A 329 0.75 -24.06 7.58
CA ILE A 329 0.89 -23.79 9.02
C ILE A 329 1.51 -25.03 9.71
N ILE A 330 0.99 -26.22 9.43
CA ILE A 330 1.50 -27.48 9.98
C ILE A 330 2.97 -27.67 9.57
N TYR A 331 3.32 -27.39 8.31
CA TYR A 331 4.70 -27.49 7.84
C TYR A 331 5.65 -26.62 8.67
N PHE A 332 5.28 -25.36 8.97
CA PHE A 332 6.13 -24.50 9.80
C PHE A 332 6.31 -25.04 11.22
N PHE A 333 5.29 -25.65 11.79
CA PHE A 333 5.39 -26.22 13.14
C PHE A 333 6.16 -27.53 13.17
N ASP A 334 6.06 -28.34 12.11
CA ASP A 334 6.84 -29.59 11.97
C ASP A 334 8.31 -29.30 11.63
N HIS A 335 8.60 -28.16 10.96
CA HIS A 335 9.93 -27.79 10.49
C HIS A 335 10.38 -26.41 11.01
N PRO A 336 10.49 -26.20 12.34
CA PRO A 336 10.74 -24.89 12.93
C PRO A 336 12.06 -24.26 12.47
N LYS A 337 13.09 -25.06 12.19
CA LYS A 337 14.37 -24.56 11.66
C LYS A 337 14.22 -23.97 10.25
N GLU A 338 13.37 -24.57 9.43
CA GLU A 338 13.09 -24.09 8.08
C GLU A 338 12.25 -22.81 8.13
N ALA A 339 11.25 -22.74 9.01
CA ALA A 339 10.49 -21.52 9.26
C ALA A 339 11.40 -20.37 9.72
N GLN A 340 12.31 -20.63 10.64
CA GLN A 340 13.31 -19.63 11.09
C GLN A 340 14.24 -19.18 9.96
N ARG A 341 14.71 -20.13 9.11
CA ARG A 341 15.53 -19.82 7.94
C ARG A 341 14.78 -18.89 6.97
N MET A 342 13.54 -19.21 6.65
CA MET A 342 12.69 -18.38 5.79
C MET A 342 12.46 -16.99 6.40
N GLY A 343 12.18 -16.89 7.70
CA GLY A 343 12.04 -15.62 8.39
C GLY A 343 13.32 -14.77 8.33
N ALA A 344 14.48 -15.37 8.59
CA ALA A 344 15.78 -14.70 8.48
C ALA A 344 16.08 -14.22 7.05
N ASN A 345 15.73 -15.01 6.03
CA ASN A 345 15.84 -14.63 4.64
C ASN A 345 14.97 -13.42 4.31
N GLY A 346 13.72 -13.40 4.78
CA GLY A 346 12.80 -12.28 4.62
C GLY A 346 13.38 -10.98 5.21
N ARG A 347 13.87 -11.04 6.46
CA ARG A 347 14.50 -9.88 7.10
C ARG A 347 15.71 -9.38 6.33
N ARG A 348 16.60 -10.25 5.91
CA ARG A 348 17.76 -9.90 5.09
C ARG A 348 17.33 -9.21 3.80
N ALA A 349 16.34 -9.76 3.11
CA ALA A 349 15.83 -9.20 1.86
C ALA A 349 15.23 -7.79 2.04
N VAL A 350 14.54 -7.53 3.15
CA VAL A 350 14.04 -6.17 3.46
C VAL A 350 15.21 -5.23 3.73
N LEU A 351 16.17 -5.61 4.57
CA LEU A 351 17.31 -4.74 4.91
C LEU A 351 18.18 -4.41 3.69
N GLU A 352 18.34 -5.35 2.76
CA GLU A 352 19.21 -5.19 1.60
C GLU A 352 18.51 -4.63 0.35
N LYS A 353 17.23 -4.96 0.13
CA LYS A 353 16.53 -4.70 -1.13
C LYS A 353 15.16 -4.03 -0.97
N TYR A 354 14.27 -4.58 -0.14
CA TYR A 354 12.87 -4.17 -0.09
C TYR A 354 12.61 -3.15 1.02
N ASN A 355 13.33 -2.03 1.00
CA ASN A 355 13.20 -0.96 1.99
C ASN A 355 13.07 0.41 1.33
N TRP A 356 12.49 1.35 2.09
CA TRP A 356 12.24 2.69 1.60
C TRP A 356 13.52 3.46 1.28
N SER A 357 14.64 3.22 1.96
CA SER A 357 15.90 3.94 1.69
C SER A 357 16.39 3.72 0.25
N ARG A 358 16.10 2.56 -0.34
CA ARG A 358 16.37 2.31 -1.77
C ARG A 358 15.47 3.15 -2.66
N MET A 359 14.18 3.15 -2.39
CA MET A 359 13.19 3.93 -3.13
C MET A 359 13.41 5.43 -2.99
N GLU A 360 13.86 5.88 -1.81
CA GLU A 360 14.26 7.27 -1.58
C GLU A 360 15.38 7.72 -2.51
N ALA A 361 16.40 6.89 -2.70
CA ALA A 361 17.49 7.20 -3.61
C ALA A 361 16.99 7.39 -5.05
N ASP A 362 16.10 6.51 -5.52
CA ASP A 362 15.49 6.58 -6.85
C ASP A 362 14.58 7.81 -6.98
N LEU A 363 13.79 8.11 -5.95
CA LEU A 363 12.94 9.31 -5.88
C LEU A 363 13.78 10.59 -5.99
N LEU A 364 14.81 10.75 -5.15
CA LEU A 364 15.67 11.94 -5.15
C LEU A 364 16.44 12.06 -6.48
N GLN A 365 16.88 10.95 -7.06
CA GLN A 365 17.55 10.96 -8.36
C GLN A 365 16.62 11.45 -9.48
N ALA A 366 15.36 11.02 -9.47
CA ALA A 366 14.37 11.50 -10.45
C ALA A 366 14.16 13.01 -10.34
N TYR A 367 14.11 13.56 -9.12
CA TYR A 367 14.00 15.01 -8.92
C TYR A 367 15.25 15.79 -9.33
N ARG A 368 16.45 15.26 -9.10
CA ARG A 368 17.69 15.88 -9.59
C ARG A 368 17.74 15.91 -11.11
N ASN A 369 17.22 14.89 -11.78
CA ASN A 369 17.12 14.85 -13.24
C ASN A 369 16.16 15.93 -13.77
N LEU A 370 15.05 16.20 -13.06
CA LEU A 370 14.11 17.29 -13.40
C LEU A 370 14.75 18.67 -13.25
N ASP A 371 15.52 18.86 -12.17
CA ASP A 371 16.19 20.15 -11.90
C ASP A 371 17.26 20.48 -12.95
N SER A 372 17.89 19.45 -13.51
CA SER A 372 18.92 19.60 -14.56
C SER A 372 18.36 19.72 -15.99
N ALA A 373 17.07 19.42 -16.19
CA ALA A 373 16.44 19.53 -17.49
C ALA A 373 16.21 21.01 -17.86
N PRO A 374 16.51 21.45 -19.10
CA PRO A 374 16.22 22.81 -19.53
C PRO A 374 14.72 23.07 -19.40
N SER A 375 14.35 24.18 -18.73
CA SER A 375 12.96 24.60 -18.63
C SER A 375 12.33 24.60 -20.02
N PRO A 376 11.14 24.00 -20.23
CA PRO A 376 10.48 24.07 -21.52
C PRO A 376 10.33 25.54 -21.89
N ALA A 377 10.89 25.92 -23.04
CA ALA A 377 10.78 27.27 -23.54
C ALA A 377 9.32 27.69 -23.59
N ALA A 378 9.02 28.85 -23.01
CA ALA A 378 7.70 29.46 -22.93
C ALA A 378 7.11 29.74 -24.31
#